data_a5fc0e4f15c0a31da59450daf30f5c7d
#
_entry.id   a5fc0e4f15c0a31da59450daf30f5c7d
#
_cell.length_a   1.000
_cell.length_b   1.000
_cell.length_c   1.000
_cell.angle_alpha   90.00
_cell.angle_beta   90.00
_cell.angle_gamma   90.00
#
_symmetry.space_group_name_H-M   'P 1'
#
loop_
_entity.id
_entity.type
_entity.pdbx_description
1 polymer ?
#
loop_
_entity_poly.entity_id
_entity_poly.type
_entity_poly.pdbx_seq_one_letter_code
_entity_poly.pdbx_strand_id
1 'polypeptide(L)'
;MERVKSIVSKGRSMVIAVSEGIRVMDGRYVFELSDHVEFVDAFGHKQLAGSAKFLANKIGSELGIKTRAIELSTLQRCASHMSSRTDITEAYNVGGAAVKAAFEGESGKVVVLKRVSDDPYMCITETHDVHQIANIEKKVPLEWITEDDFVTDDLIHYIR
;
A
#
# COMPACT_ATOMS: atom_id res chain seq x y z
N MET A 1 16.62 -10.36 5.91
CA MET A 1 16.98 -11.47 6.83
C MET A 1 18.02 -11.04 7.88
N GLU A 2 19.13 -10.38 7.52
CA GLU A 2 20.18 -9.98 8.48
C GLU A 2 19.66 -9.08 9.62
N ARG A 3 18.81 -8.10 9.29
CA ARG A 3 18.18 -7.22 10.29
C ARG A 3 17.34 -8.03 11.30
N VAL A 4 16.54 -8.98 10.81
CA VAL A 4 15.73 -9.87 11.67
C VAL A 4 16.61 -10.69 12.60
N LYS A 5 17.69 -11.30 12.07
CA LYS A 5 18.67 -12.06 12.88
C LYS A 5 19.28 -11.19 13.99
N SER A 6 19.69 -9.98 13.66
CA SER A 6 20.26 -9.02 14.60
C SER A 6 19.31 -8.64 15.75
N ILE A 7 18.01 -8.51 15.47
CA ILE A 7 17.03 -8.17 16.49
C ILE A 7 16.72 -9.38 17.37
N VAL A 8 16.51 -10.54 16.74
CA VAL A 8 16.21 -11.79 17.44
C VAL A 8 17.36 -12.24 18.35
N SER A 9 18.62 -12.10 17.90
CA SER A 9 19.80 -12.44 18.70
C SER A 9 19.93 -11.60 19.98
N LYS A 10 19.30 -10.43 20.02
CA LYS A 10 19.22 -9.57 21.22
C LYS A 10 18.04 -9.92 22.14
N GLY A 11 17.34 -11.03 21.88
CA GLY A 11 16.17 -11.49 22.66
C GLY A 11 14.95 -10.57 22.54
N ARG A 12 14.85 -9.76 21.47
CA ARG A 12 13.75 -8.80 21.27
C ARG A 12 12.67 -9.38 20.36
N SER A 13 11.41 -9.09 20.70
CA SER A 13 10.27 -9.31 19.81
C SER A 13 10.19 -8.20 18.77
N MET A 14 9.62 -8.51 17.61
CA MET A 14 9.45 -7.54 16.53
C MET A 14 8.12 -7.74 15.82
N VAL A 15 7.64 -6.67 15.21
CA VAL A 15 6.54 -6.67 14.23
C VAL A 15 7.13 -6.17 12.91
N ILE A 16 6.84 -6.89 11.84
CA ILE A 16 7.26 -6.53 10.49
C ILE A 16 6.00 -6.17 9.70
N ALA A 17 5.87 -4.89 9.34
CA ALA A 17 4.85 -4.46 8.39
C ALA A 17 5.36 -4.72 6.97
N VAL A 18 4.57 -5.42 6.16
CA VAL A 18 4.95 -5.79 4.82
C VAL A 18 3.82 -5.47 3.84
N SER A 19 4.17 -4.83 2.73
CA SER A 19 3.23 -4.63 1.62
C SER A 19 2.99 -5.93 0.87
N GLU A 20 1.79 -6.16 0.39
CA GLU A 20 1.46 -7.29 -0.49
C GLU A 20 2.22 -7.25 -1.82
N GLY A 21 2.58 -6.06 -2.29
CA GLY A 21 3.27 -5.81 -3.55
C GLY A 21 4.81 -5.91 -3.50
N ILE A 22 5.39 -6.39 -2.39
CA ILE A 22 6.87 -6.53 -2.31
C ILE A 22 7.40 -7.54 -3.33
N ARG A 23 8.59 -7.23 -3.85
CA ARG A 23 9.25 -8.05 -4.86
C ARG A 23 10.64 -8.50 -4.39
N VAL A 24 11.10 -9.61 -4.93
CA VAL A 24 12.50 -10.04 -4.85
C VAL A 24 13.34 -9.32 -5.91
N MET A 25 14.65 -9.45 -5.82
CA MET A 25 15.60 -8.73 -6.69
C MET A 25 15.45 -9.06 -8.18
N ASP A 26 14.91 -10.21 -8.54
CA ASP A 26 14.60 -10.61 -9.92
C ASP A 26 13.27 -10.05 -10.45
N GLY A 27 12.55 -9.27 -9.64
CA GLY A 27 11.29 -8.61 -10.00
C GLY A 27 10.03 -9.43 -9.72
N ARG A 28 10.12 -10.70 -9.35
CA ARG A 28 8.95 -11.51 -8.97
C ARG A 28 8.35 -11.04 -7.65
N TYR A 29 7.05 -11.14 -7.52
CA TYR A 29 6.39 -10.88 -6.23
C TYR A 29 6.76 -11.95 -5.20
N VAL A 30 6.86 -11.55 -3.93
CA VAL A 30 7.19 -12.50 -2.85
C VAL A 30 6.14 -13.59 -2.70
N PHE A 31 4.86 -13.28 -2.93
CA PHE A 31 3.80 -14.30 -2.87
C PHE A 31 3.95 -15.38 -3.96
N GLU A 32 4.54 -15.08 -5.12
CA GLU A 32 4.81 -16.05 -6.20
C GLU A 32 5.84 -17.12 -5.81
N LEU A 33 6.55 -16.90 -4.72
CA LEU A 33 7.51 -17.87 -4.15
C LEU A 33 6.83 -18.86 -3.20
N SER A 34 5.54 -18.70 -2.94
CA SER A 34 4.74 -19.64 -2.16
C SER A 34 4.11 -20.70 -3.08
N ASP A 35 3.82 -21.88 -2.55
CA ASP A 35 3.16 -22.98 -3.29
C ASP A 35 1.64 -22.74 -3.51
N HIS A 36 1.18 -21.50 -3.43
CA HIS A 36 -0.22 -21.14 -3.62
C HIS A 36 -0.54 -20.94 -5.11
N VAL A 37 -1.70 -21.44 -5.52
CA VAL A 37 -2.22 -21.25 -6.88
C VAL A 37 -2.48 -19.76 -7.12
N GLU A 38 -1.88 -19.23 -8.18
CA GLU A 38 -2.10 -17.86 -8.62
C GLU A 38 -3.52 -17.72 -9.18
N PHE A 39 -4.30 -16.82 -8.60
CA PHE A 39 -5.53 -16.35 -9.23
C PHE A 39 -5.22 -15.09 -10.04
N VAL A 40 -5.59 -15.13 -11.32
CA VAL A 40 -5.48 -13.98 -12.24
C VAL A 40 -6.89 -13.60 -12.66
N ASP A 41 -7.24 -12.33 -12.53
CA ASP A 41 -8.54 -11.83 -12.95
C ASP A 41 -8.67 -11.75 -14.49
N ALA A 42 -9.86 -11.40 -14.98
CA ALA A 42 -10.14 -11.27 -16.41
C ALA A 42 -9.31 -10.16 -17.11
N PHE A 43 -8.69 -9.27 -16.35
CA PHE A 43 -7.84 -8.17 -16.85
C PHE A 43 -6.35 -8.49 -16.75
N GLY A 44 -5.97 -9.68 -16.30
CA GLY A 44 -4.59 -10.10 -16.14
C GLY A 44 -3.91 -9.66 -14.82
N HIS A 45 -4.68 -9.14 -13.86
CA HIS A 45 -4.14 -8.77 -12.56
C HIS A 45 -4.03 -10.00 -11.65
N LYS A 46 -2.85 -10.17 -11.06
CA LYS A 46 -2.60 -11.22 -10.07
C LYS A 46 -3.17 -10.82 -8.72
N GLN A 47 -3.79 -11.77 -8.03
CA GLN A 47 -4.23 -11.57 -6.66
C GLN A 47 -3.01 -11.59 -5.73
N LEU A 48 -2.66 -10.42 -5.17
CA LEU A 48 -1.54 -10.24 -4.26
C LEU A 48 -1.95 -10.68 -2.84
N ALA A 49 -1.65 -11.91 -2.47
CA ALA A 49 -1.93 -12.45 -1.12
C ALA A 49 -0.86 -13.45 -0.71
N GLY A 50 -0.65 -13.63 0.61
CA GLY A 50 0.27 -14.63 1.13
C GLY A 50 1.71 -14.17 1.37
N SER A 51 2.08 -12.93 1.06
CA SER A 51 3.44 -12.40 1.28
C SER A 51 3.84 -12.45 2.75
N ALA A 52 2.94 -12.07 3.67
CA ALA A 52 3.22 -12.12 5.11
C ALA A 52 3.39 -13.57 5.59
N LYS A 53 2.57 -14.49 5.11
CA LYS A 53 2.67 -15.92 5.47
C LYS A 53 3.97 -16.54 4.96
N PHE A 54 4.35 -16.25 3.71
CA PHE A 54 5.61 -16.71 3.14
C PHE A 54 6.80 -16.23 3.98
N LEU A 55 6.86 -14.92 4.29
CA LEU A 55 7.93 -14.36 5.11
C LEU A 55 7.96 -14.94 6.53
N ALA A 56 6.81 -15.11 7.17
CA ALA A 56 6.71 -15.70 8.48
C ALA A 56 7.27 -17.15 8.49
N ASN A 57 6.86 -17.96 7.50
CA ASN A 57 7.37 -19.34 7.37
C ASN A 57 8.88 -19.35 7.13
N LYS A 58 9.36 -18.49 6.22
CA LYS A 58 10.80 -18.38 5.92
C LYS A 58 11.61 -17.99 7.16
N ILE A 59 11.18 -16.95 7.88
CA ILE A 59 11.83 -16.49 9.11
C ILE A 59 11.80 -17.60 10.18
N GLY A 60 10.64 -18.22 10.37
CA GLY A 60 10.48 -19.30 11.36
C GLY A 60 11.38 -20.50 11.08
N SER A 61 11.46 -20.94 9.82
CA SER A 61 12.29 -22.08 9.43
C SER A 61 13.79 -21.79 9.50
N GLU A 62 14.22 -20.58 9.08
CA GLU A 62 15.64 -20.22 9.09
C GLU A 62 16.20 -19.91 10.48
N LEU A 63 15.38 -19.36 11.37
CA LEU A 63 15.82 -18.94 12.71
C LEU A 63 15.35 -19.84 13.85
N GLY A 64 14.52 -20.85 13.55
CA GLY A 64 14.00 -21.75 14.58
C GLY A 64 13.08 -21.06 15.61
N ILE A 65 12.41 -19.95 15.22
CA ILE A 65 11.58 -19.15 16.12
C ILE A 65 10.10 -19.23 15.75
N LYS A 66 9.25 -18.98 16.74
CA LYS A 66 7.80 -18.89 16.51
C LYS A 66 7.46 -17.58 15.80
N THR A 67 6.83 -17.68 14.66
CA THR A 67 6.35 -16.57 13.85
C THR A 67 4.84 -16.66 13.68
N ARG A 68 4.21 -15.52 13.35
CA ARG A 68 2.80 -15.43 13.00
C ARG A 68 2.64 -14.44 11.87
N ALA A 69 1.84 -14.79 10.88
CA ALA A 69 1.39 -13.86 9.85
C ALA A 69 -0.02 -13.38 10.17
N ILE A 70 -0.27 -12.10 9.93
CA ILE A 70 -1.59 -11.48 10.01
C ILE A 70 -1.82 -10.78 8.68
N GLU A 71 -2.82 -11.24 7.94
CA GLU A 71 -3.26 -10.61 6.69
C GLU A 71 -4.67 -10.09 6.92
N LEU A 72 -4.82 -8.76 6.98
CA LEU A 72 -6.08 -8.12 7.34
C LEU A 72 -7.14 -8.24 6.24
N SER A 73 -6.70 -8.21 4.97
CA SER A 73 -7.55 -8.49 3.81
C SER A 73 -8.94 -7.82 3.90
N THR A 74 -10.01 -8.59 3.88
CA THR A 74 -11.41 -8.12 3.96
C THR A 74 -11.72 -7.38 5.26
N LEU A 75 -11.12 -7.79 6.39
CA LEU A 75 -11.35 -7.12 7.69
C LEU A 75 -10.95 -5.65 7.66
N GLN A 76 -9.83 -5.32 7.03
CA GLN A 76 -9.39 -3.94 6.87
C GLN A 76 -10.38 -3.13 6.03
N ARG A 77 -10.89 -3.70 4.95
CA ARG A 77 -11.87 -3.04 4.06
C ARG A 77 -13.23 -2.83 4.73
N CYS A 78 -13.59 -3.69 5.67
CA CYS A 78 -14.85 -3.62 6.41
C CYS A 78 -14.77 -2.80 7.70
N ALA A 79 -13.60 -2.28 8.07
CA ALA A 79 -13.38 -1.56 9.33
C ALA A 79 -13.81 -0.08 9.24
N SER A 80 -15.05 0.20 8.84
CA SER A 80 -15.57 1.57 8.67
C SER A 80 -15.49 2.42 9.94
N HIS A 81 -15.48 1.80 11.11
CA HIS A 81 -15.33 2.48 12.41
C HIS A 81 -13.92 3.08 12.63
N MET A 82 -12.94 2.67 11.81
CA MET A 82 -11.56 3.19 11.82
C MET A 82 -11.28 4.12 10.65
N SER A 83 -12.29 4.42 9.82
CA SER A 83 -12.11 5.28 8.66
C SER A 83 -11.84 6.72 9.06
N SER A 84 -10.90 7.36 8.38
CA SER A 84 -10.64 8.79 8.51
C SER A 84 -11.81 9.60 7.97
N ARG A 85 -12.20 10.64 8.68
CA ARG A 85 -13.25 11.56 8.20
C ARG A 85 -12.80 12.29 6.93
N THR A 86 -11.54 12.64 6.84
CA THR A 86 -10.94 13.27 5.66
C THR A 86 -11.08 12.35 4.45
N ASP A 87 -10.63 11.10 4.57
CA ASP A 87 -10.68 10.12 3.47
C ASP A 87 -12.11 9.87 2.97
N ILE A 88 -13.08 9.75 3.90
CA ILE A 88 -14.50 9.57 3.53
C ILE A 88 -15.01 10.80 2.77
N THR A 89 -14.68 12.01 3.24
CA THR A 89 -15.13 13.26 2.61
C THR A 89 -14.49 13.41 1.22
N GLU A 90 -13.23 13.13 1.08
CA GLU A 90 -12.52 13.19 -0.20
C GLU A 90 -13.03 12.14 -1.18
N ALA A 91 -13.26 10.90 -0.74
CA ALA A 91 -13.87 9.87 -1.57
C ALA A 91 -15.27 10.29 -2.09
N TYR A 92 -16.08 10.88 -1.23
CA TYR A 92 -17.40 11.43 -1.63
C TYR A 92 -17.26 12.55 -2.66
N ASN A 93 -16.33 13.49 -2.45
CA ASN A 93 -16.08 14.60 -3.36
C ASN A 93 -15.58 14.13 -4.73
N VAL A 94 -14.66 13.14 -4.75
CA VAL A 94 -14.18 12.52 -5.99
C VAL A 94 -15.33 11.89 -6.77
N GLY A 95 -16.21 11.12 -6.09
CA GLY A 95 -17.38 10.53 -6.72
C GLY A 95 -18.33 11.57 -7.32
N GLY A 96 -18.63 12.63 -6.56
CA GLY A 96 -19.47 13.75 -7.03
C GLY A 96 -18.86 14.48 -8.21
N ALA A 97 -17.55 14.76 -8.18
CA ALA A 97 -16.84 15.40 -9.28
C ALA A 97 -16.81 14.51 -10.54
N ALA A 98 -16.66 13.18 -10.39
CA ALA A 98 -16.69 12.25 -11.52
C ALA A 98 -18.08 12.25 -12.22
N VAL A 99 -19.16 12.22 -11.44
CA VAL A 99 -20.54 12.31 -11.99
C VAL A 99 -20.75 13.65 -12.70
N LYS A 100 -20.29 14.76 -12.12
CA LYS A 100 -20.38 16.08 -12.74
C LYS A 100 -19.63 16.13 -14.07
N ALA A 101 -18.39 15.66 -14.11
CA ALA A 101 -17.57 15.63 -15.33
C ALA A 101 -18.26 14.79 -16.44
N ALA A 102 -18.81 13.62 -16.08
CA ALA A 102 -19.55 12.79 -17.03
C ALA A 102 -20.81 13.50 -17.56
N PHE A 103 -21.55 14.22 -16.71
CA PHE A 103 -22.73 14.99 -17.11
C PHE A 103 -22.37 16.17 -18.04
N GLU A 104 -21.20 16.79 -17.84
CA GLU A 104 -20.64 17.85 -18.67
C GLU A 104 -20.04 17.33 -19.99
N GLY A 105 -20.07 16.00 -20.22
CA GLY A 105 -19.61 15.35 -21.45
C GLY A 105 -18.12 15.10 -21.51
N GLU A 106 -17.38 15.21 -20.39
CA GLU A 106 -15.97 14.85 -20.34
C GLU A 106 -15.82 13.32 -20.51
N SER A 107 -14.90 12.89 -21.37
CA SER A 107 -14.59 11.50 -21.62
C SER A 107 -13.09 11.26 -21.57
N GLY A 108 -12.66 10.05 -21.18
CA GLY A 108 -11.25 9.71 -21.05
C GLY A 108 -10.55 10.43 -19.89
N LYS A 109 -11.32 10.85 -18.90
CA LYS A 109 -10.84 11.58 -17.72
C LYS A 109 -10.89 10.71 -16.46
N VAL A 110 -10.03 11.02 -15.52
CA VAL A 110 -10.04 10.52 -14.15
C VAL A 110 -10.04 11.71 -13.20
N VAL A 111 -10.83 11.61 -12.13
CA VAL A 111 -10.81 12.63 -11.07
C VAL A 111 -9.69 12.27 -10.09
N VAL A 112 -8.86 13.26 -9.78
CA VAL A 112 -7.75 13.13 -8.85
C VAL A 112 -7.89 14.11 -7.69
N LEU A 113 -7.25 13.81 -6.58
CA LEU A 113 -7.11 14.69 -5.44
C LEU A 113 -5.84 15.52 -5.59
N LYS A 114 -5.98 16.82 -5.43
CA LYS A 114 -4.86 17.76 -5.43
C LYS A 114 -4.79 18.48 -4.09
N ARG A 115 -3.73 18.21 -3.35
CA ARG A 115 -3.42 18.93 -2.11
C ARG A 115 -3.01 20.36 -2.45
N VAL A 116 -3.67 21.34 -1.86
CA VAL A 116 -3.45 22.77 -2.12
C VAL A 116 -2.93 23.52 -0.91
N SER A 117 -3.06 22.95 0.29
CA SER A 117 -2.49 23.49 1.54
C SER A 117 -2.21 22.36 2.52
N ASP A 118 -1.17 22.52 3.33
CA ASP A 118 -0.78 21.58 4.40
C ASP A 118 -1.29 22.02 5.76
N ASP A 119 -1.34 23.31 6.02
CA ASP A 119 -1.83 23.88 7.28
C ASP A 119 -2.68 25.14 7.04
N PRO A 120 -4.02 25.07 7.22
CA PRO A 120 -4.77 23.82 7.41
C PRO A 120 -4.71 22.93 6.18
N TYR A 121 -4.83 21.61 6.38
CA TYR A 121 -4.92 20.67 5.25
C TYR A 121 -6.13 21.00 4.36
N MET A 122 -5.88 21.16 3.07
CA MET A 122 -6.92 21.40 2.06
C MET A 122 -6.62 20.62 0.79
N CYS A 123 -7.65 19.96 0.28
CA CYS A 123 -7.61 19.19 -0.96
C CYS A 123 -8.77 19.58 -1.86
N ILE A 124 -8.51 19.64 -3.17
CA ILE A 124 -9.51 19.87 -4.20
C ILE A 124 -9.51 18.71 -5.20
N THR A 125 -10.59 18.60 -5.97
CA THR A 125 -10.68 17.64 -7.07
C THR A 125 -10.34 18.32 -8.39
N GLU A 126 -9.58 17.62 -9.25
CA GLU A 126 -9.28 18.00 -10.63
C GLU A 126 -9.53 16.83 -11.56
N THR A 127 -9.80 17.09 -12.84
CA THR A 127 -9.88 16.07 -13.89
C THR A 127 -8.57 16.03 -14.68
N HIS A 128 -8.05 14.83 -14.92
CA HIS A 128 -6.86 14.59 -15.73
C HIS A 128 -7.14 13.56 -16.82
N ASP A 129 -6.31 13.56 -17.86
CA ASP A 129 -6.35 12.52 -18.87
C ASP A 129 -6.01 11.16 -18.22
N VAL A 130 -6.88 10.18 -18.41
CA VAL A 130 -6.73 8.84 -17.81
C VAL A 130 -5.43 8.17 -18.25
N HIS A 131 -4.97 8.42 -19.48
CA HIS A 131 -3.72 7.83 -20.00
C HIS A 131 -2.45 8.37 -19.33
N GLN A 132 -2.55 9.53 -18.67
CA GLN A 132 -1.45 10.11 -17.89
C GLN A 132 -1.39 9.60 -16.45
N ILE A 133 -2.43 8.91 -16.00
CA ILE A 133 -2.55 8.46 -14.60
C ILE A 133 -2.62 6.93 -14.52
N ALA A 134 -3.36 6.29 -15.43
CA ALA A 134 -3.57 4.84 -15.41
C ALA A 134 -2.24 4.09 -15.54
N ASN A 135 -2.05 3.06 -14.69
CA ASN A 135 -0.85 2.24 -14.64
C ASN A 135 0.45 2.97 -14.27
N ILE A 136 0.34 4.21 -13.75
CA ILE A 136 1.49 4.95 -13.24
C ILE A 136 1.49 4.86 -11.72
N GLU A 137 2.59 4.37 -11.16
CA GLU A 137 2.78 4.19 -9.72
C GLU A 137 3.66 5.30 -9.16
N LYS A 138 3.14 6.06 -8.18
CA LYS A 138 3.95 7.01 -7.42
C LYS A 138 4.76 6.23 -6.38
N LYS A 139 6.07 6.21 -6.54
CA LYS A 139 6.97 5.53 -5.60
C LYS A 139 7.34 6.45 -4.45
N VAL A 140 7.52 5.86 -3.27
CA VAL A 140 8.10 6.56 -2.12
C VAL A 140 9.57 6.85 -2.43
N PRO A 141 10.04 8.11 -2.30
CA PRO A 141 11.46 8.44 -2.44
C PRO A 141 12.32 7.62 -1.46
N LEU A 142 13.44 7.08 -1.93
CA LEU A 142 14.29 6.24 -1.07
C LEU A 142 14.90 7.03 0.09
N GLU A 143 15.14 8.32 -0.09
CA GLU A 143 15.61 9.23 0.96
C GLU A 143 14.61 9.42 2.11
N TRP A 144 13.34 9.02 1.91
CA TRP A 144 12.32 9.04 2.97
C TRP A 144 12.33 7.77 3.83
N ILE A 145 13.22 6.82 3.53
CA ILE A 145 13.43 5.59 4.30
C ILE A 145 14.78 5.68 5.00
N THR A 146 14.79 5.53 6.32
CA THR A 146 16.03 5.59 7.11
C THR A 146 16.79 4.26 7.06
N GLU A 147 18.10 4.29 7.40
CA GLU A 147 18.93 3.08 7.50
C GLU A 147 18.43 2.07 8.55
N ASP A 148 17.61 2.53 9.49
CA ASP A 148 16.99 1.70 10.53
C ASP A 148 15.66 1.04 10.10
N ASP A 149 15.34 1.06 8.80
CA ASP A 149 14.08 0.55 8.24
C ASP A 149 12.84 1.30 8.80
N PHE A 150 13.02 2.57 9.13
CA PHE A 150 11.97 3.48 9.55
C PHE A 150 11.75 4.58 8.48
N VAL A 151 10.96 5.58 8.77
CA VAL A 151 10.63 6.65 7.82
C VAL A 151 11.07 8.01 8.37
N THR A 152 11.38 8.94 7.47
CA THR A 152 11.75 10.31 7.82
C THR A 152 10.50 11.15 8.15
N ASP A 153 10.74 12.31 8.77
CA ASP A 153 9.67 13.26 9.04
C ASP A 153 8.99 13.77 7.75
N ASP A 154 9.69 13.79 6.62
CA ASP A 154 9.12 14.18 5.33
C ASP A 154 7.99 13.23 4.90
N LEU A 155 8.17 11.89 5.07
CA LEU A 155 7.08 10.96 4.80
C LEU A 155 5.94 11.13 5.79
N ILE A 156 6.25 11.34 7.08
CA ILE A 156 5.22 11.58 8.11
C ILE A 156 4.41 12.84 7.77
N HIS A 157 5.09 13.90 7.32
CA HIS A 157 4.42 15.13 6.88
C HIS A 157 3.55 14.91 5.64
N TYR A 158 4.04 14.11 4.68
CA TYR A 158 3.28 13.79 3.47
C TYR A 158 1.97 13.03 3.75
N ILE A 159 1.96 12.12 4.74
CA ILE A 159 0.78 11.29 5.05
C ILE A 159 -0.18 11.91 6.07
N ARG A 160 0.19 12.98 6.74
CA ARG A 160 -0.66 13.74 7.67
C ARG A 160 -1.41 14.85 6.95
#